data_f85b9feb7c31393accaf55be10b318f8
#
_entry.id   f85b9feb7c31393accaf55be10b318f8
#
_cell.length_a   1.000
_cell.length_b   1.000
_cell.length_c   1.000
_cell.angle_alpha   90.00
_cell.angle_beta   90.00
_cell.angle_gamma   90.00
#
_symmetry.space_group_name_H-M   'P 1'
#
loop_
_entity.id
_entity.type
_entity.pdbx_description
1 polymer ?
#
loop_
_entity_poly.entity_id
_entity_poly.type
_entity_poly.pdbx_seq_one_letter_code
_entity_poly.pdbx_strand_id
1 'polypeptide(L)'
;MADIAVDDGQAFADELGDRVLFVETDITSDGALDALVRSAVETFGGIDYLVNLASTYMDEGVNSTRQIWQESLNINLISGQVLVSKVAPEMEKRGGGSIVNFSSISGKVAQPGRMTYSAAKGAIIAITRNAAMQLQPMNIRVNSVSPGWIWSNIMKMVTNDDRGKTNGVAAPLHMLGRTGDPEEVGNAVVFLCSDKASFITGTDLAVDGGYTAMGSEGMEDQVAKLM
;
A
#
# COMPACT_ATOMS: atom_id res chain seq x y z
N MET A 1 -9.99 -5.12 10.62
CA MET A 1 -9.72 -3.85 9.94
C MET A 1 -9.22 -2.84 10.96
N ALA A 2 -8.22 -2.02 10.64
CA ALA A 2 -7.60 -1.08 11.58
C ALA A 2 -7.45 0.29 10.91
N ASP A 3 -7.86 1.36 11.58
CA ASP A 3 -7.72 2.75 11.13
C ASP A 3 -7.81 3.69 12.34
N ILE A 4 -7.37 4.94 12.16
CA ILE A 4 -7.59 6.04 13.11
C ILE A 4 -8.95 6.73 12.90
N ALA A 5 -9.58 6.57 11.74
CA ALA A 5 -10.89 7.11 11.39
C ALA A 5 -12.00 6.21 11.96
N VAL A 6 -12.38 6.47 13.21
CA VAL A 6 -13.28 5.57 13.99
C VAL A 6 -14.66 5.47 13.34
N ASP A 7 -15.29 6.60 13.05
CA ASP A 7 -16.66 6.62 12.54
C ASP A 7 -16.78 5.94 11.16
N ASP A 8 -15.88 6.27 10.23
CA ASP A 8 -15.85 5.68 8.89
C ASP A 8 -15.48 4.19 8.96
N GLY A 9 -14.52 3.86 9.81
CA GLY A 9 -14.05 2.48 9.99
C GLY A 9 -15.13 1.57 10.58
N GLN A 10 -15.85 2.03 11.60
CA GLN A 10 -16.93 1.27 12.19
C GLN A 10 -18.12 1.13 11.23
N ALA A 11 -18.53 2.22 10.58
CA ALA A 11 -19.61 2.18 9.59
C ALA A 11 -19.33 1.19 8.46
N PHE A 12 -18.09 1.16 7.97
CA PHE A 12 -17.70 0.22 6.92
C PHE A 12 -17.62 -1.23 7.42
N ALA A 13 -17.19 -1.44 8.68
CA ALA A 13 -17.21 -2.77 9.27
C ALA A 13 -18.64 -3.30 9.43
N ASP A 14 -19.56 -2.45 9.86
CA ASP A 14 -20.99 -2.79 10.03
C ASP A 14 -21.63 -3.14 8.67
N GLU A 15 -21.28 -2.42 7.59
CA GLU A 15 -21.73 -2.73 6.22
C GLU A 15 -21.25 -4.11 5.76
N LEU A 16 -20.00 -4.49 6.11
CA LEU A 16 -19.41 -5.78 5.74
C LEU A 16 -19.89 -6.95 6.63
N GLY A 17 -20.52 -6.64 7.76
CA GLY A 17 -21.19 -7.60 8.66
C GLY A 17 -20.28 -8.35 9.64
N ASP A 18 -20.83 -9.33 10.33
CA ASP A 18 -20.27 -9.99 11.52
C ASP A 18 -18.89 -10.67 11.33
N ARG A 19 -18.41 -10.79 10.10
CA ARG A 19 -17.08 -11.35 9.80
C ARG A 19 -15.97 -10.33 9.82
N VAL A 20 -16.29 -9.08 10.10
CA VAL A 20 -15.33 -7.97 10.15
C VAL A 20 -15.29 -7.37 11.53
N LEU A 21 -14.09 -7.22 12.08
CA LEU A 21 -13.82 -6.47 13.30
C LEU A 21 -13.12 -5.18 12.93
N PHE A 22 -13.64 -4.04 13.38
CA PHE A 22 -12.90 -2.77 13.37
C PHE A 22 -12.17 -2.58 14.69
N VAL A 23 -10.93 -2.13 14.63
CA VAL A 23 -10.11 -1.76 15.79
C VAL A 23 -9.52 -0.38 15.54
N GLU A 24 -9.89 0.61 16.36
CA GLU A 24 -9.24 1.90 16.35
C GLU A 24 -7.74 1.72 16.61
N THR A 25 -6.90 2.15 15.67
CA THR A 25 -5.47 1.90 15.74
C THR A 25 -4.66 3.05 15.18
N ASP A 26 -3.94 3.76 16.05
CA ASP A 26 -2.83 4.61 15.63
C ASP A 26 -1.60 3.70 15.44
N ILE A 27 -1.20 3.50 14.18
CA ILE A 27 -0.07 2.62 13.85
C ILE A 27 1.27 3.13 14.38
N THR A 28 1.36 4.38 14.80
CA THR A 28 2.59 4.96 15.39
C THR A 28 2.76 4.60 16.87
N SER A 29 1.74 3.98 17.46
CA SER A 29 1.73 3.51 18.85
C SER A 29 1.98 2.00 18.93
N ASP A 30 3.12 1.59 19.50
CA ASP A 30 3.42 0.16 19.70
C ASP A 30 2.35 -0.54 20.55
N GLY A 31 1.79 0.15 21.55
CA GLY A 31 0.71 -0.38 22.39
C GLY A 31 -0.59 -0.60 21.61
N ALA A 32 -0.90 0.29 20.64
CA ALA A 32 -2.06 0.12 19.77
C ALA A 32 -1.86 -1.06 18.80
N LEU A 33 -0.63 -1.22 18.27
CA LEU A 33 -0.29 -2.38 17.44
C LEU A 33 -0.40 -3.70 18.22
N ASP A 34 0.06 -3.75 19.48
CA ASP A 34 -0.10 -4.93 20.35
C ASP A 34 -1.57 -5.24 20.62
N ALA A 35 -2.38 -4.22 20.85
CA ALA A 35 -3.83 -4.38 21.05
C ALA A 35 -4.53 -4.90 19.78
N LEU A 36 -4.15 -4.36 18.60
CA LEU A 36 -4.68 -4.82 17.31
C LEU A 36 -4.39 -6.31 17.06
N VAL A 37 -3.14 -6.73 17.24
CA VAL A 37 -2.74 -8.13 17.05
C VAL A 37 -3.48 -9.04 18.02
N ARG A 38 -3.57 -8.65 19.30
CA ARG A 38 -4.31 -9.41 20.33
C ARG A 38 -5.79 -9.53 19.96
N SER A 39 -6.45 -8.44 19.60
CA SER A 39 -7.87 -8.45 19.21
C SER A 39 -8.13 -9.36 18.00
N ALA A 40 -7.25 -9.35 17.02
CA ALA A 40 -7.36 -10.24 15.86
C ALA A 40 -7.24 -11.72 16.26
N VAL A 41 -6.26 -12.06 17.11
CA VAL A 41 -6.04 -13.43 17.57
C VAL A 41 -7.20 -13.90 18.47
N GLU A 42 -7.67 -13.07 19.39
CA GLU A 42 -8.79 -13.42 20.29
C GLU A 42 -10.10 -13.62 19.53
N THR A 43 -10.35 -12.80 18.51
CA THR A 43 -11.61 -12.85 17.74
C THR A 43 -11.61 -13.95 16.69
N PHE A 44 -10.50 -14.13 15.96
CA PHE A 44 -10.45 -15.02 14.79
C PHE A 44 -9.57 -16.26 14.99
N GLY A 45 -8.91 -16.41 16.14
CA GLY A 45 -8.08 -17.56 16.46
C GLY A 45 -6.69 -17.55 15.84
N GLY A 46 -6.29 -16.47 15.17
CA GLY A 46 -4.97 -16.29 14.56
C GLY A 46 -4.95 -15.31 13.39
N ILE A 47 -3.80 -15.18 12.74
CA ILE A 47 -3.57 -14.26 11.62
C ILE A 47 -2.94 -15.05 10.47
N ASP A 48 -3.56 -15.02 9.31
CA ASP A 48 -3.05 -15.65 8.08
C ASP A 48 -2.50 -14.63 7.08
N TYR A 49 -3.04 -13.39 7.10
CA TYR A 49 -2.66 -12.34 6.14
C TYR A 49 -2.49 -11.00 6.84
N LEU A 50 -1.51 -10.21 6.35
CA LEU A 50 -1.32 -8.82 6.73
C LEU A 50 -1.26 -7.94 5.47
N VAL A 51 -2.07 -6.88 5.46
CA VAL A 51 -2.01 -5.86 4.40
C VAL A 51 -1.63 -4.52 5.05
N ASN A 52 -0.42 -4.04 4.79
CA ASN A 52 0.11 -2.77 5.27
C ASN A 52 -0.28 -1.64 4.31
N LEU A 53 -1.45 -1.03 4.53
CA LEU A 53 -2.03 0.00 3.66
C LEU A 53 -1.92 1.42 4.24
N ALA A 54 -1.90 1.58 5.57
CA ALA A 54 -1.88 2.87 6.24
C ALA A 54 -0.76 3.78 5.70
N SER A 55 -1.09 5.04 5.41
CA SER A 55 -0.19 5.95 4.70
C SER A 55 -0.56 7.41 4.96
N THR A 56 0.45 8.29 4.88
CA THR A 56 0.27 9.75 4.87
C THR A 56 0.95 10.36 3.65
N TYR A 57 0.41 11.50 3.19
CA TYR A 57 0.99 12.31 2.11
C TYR A 57 1.68 13.57 2.65
N MET A 58 2.09 13.59 3.89
CA MET A 58 2.83 14.68 4.50
C MET A 58 4.20 14.83 3.82
N ASP A 59 4.32 15.84 2.99
CA ASP A 59 5.51 16.09 2.16
C ASP A 59 5.55 17.53 1.68
N GLU A 60 6.68 18.21 1.84
CA GLU A 60 6.93 19.57 1.33
C GLU A 60 8.10 19.58 0.32
N GLY A 61 8.38 18.45 -0.30
CA GLY A 61 9.48 18.29 -1.24
C GLY A 61 10.82 18.59 -0.58
N VAL A 62 11.66 19.38 -1.24
CA VAL A 62 12.99 19.77 -0.72
C VAL A 62 12.93 20.61 0.54
N ASN A 63 11.78 21.20 0.87
CA ASN A 63 11.58 22.02 2.06
C ASN A 63 11.10 21.21 3.27
N SER A 64 10.91 19.90 3.12
CA SER A 64 10.46 19.04 4.21
C SER A 64 11.43 19.12 5.39
N THR A 65 10.90 19.53 6.55
CA THR A 65 11.64 19.63 7.80
C THR A 65 12.02 18.25 8.34
N ARG A 66 12.94 18.19 9.29
CA ARG A 66 13.26 16.93 10.00
C ARG A 66 12.03 16.29 10.61
N GLN A 67 11.11 17.06 11.16
CA GLN A 67 9.87 16.56 11.74
C GLN A 67 9.00 15.90 10.68
N ILE A 68 8.77 16.56 9.54
CA ILE A 68 8.02 16.00 8.41
C ILE A 68 8.65 14.68 7.94
N TRP A 69 9.99 14.63 7.82
CA TRP A 69 10.70 13.39 7.48
C TRP A 69 10.43 12.27 8.48
N GLN A 70 10.54 12.57 9.78
CA GLN A 70 10.36 11.59 10.85
C GLN A 70 8.92 11.05 10.87
N GLU A 71 7.92 11.93 10.81
CA GLU A 71 6.51 11.55 10.81
C GLU A 71 6.14 10.77 9.56
N SER A 72 6.56 11.25 8.38
CA SER A 72 6.29 10.57 7.12
C SER A 72 6.91 9.16 7.07
N LEU A 73 8.18 9.01 7.48
CA LEU A 73 8.83 7.71 7.54
C LEU A 73 8.22 6.82 8.62
N ASN A 74 7.85 7.37 9.78
CA ASN A 74 7.22 6.60 10.84
C ASN A 74 5.92 5.97 10.36
N ILE A 75 5.03 6.74 9.75
CA ILE A 75 3.73 6.26 9.27
C ILE A 75 3.90 5.37 8.03
N ASN A 76 4.61 5.85 7.00
CA ASN A 76 4.64 5.17 5.70
C ASN A 76 5.56 3.94 5.64
N LEU A 77 6.48 3.78 6.61
CA LEU A 77 7.51 2.75 6.56
C LEU A 77 7.66 2.00 7.89
N ILE A 78 8.04 2.72 8.97
CA ILE A 78 8.50 2.09 10.21
C ILE A 78 7.37 1.31 10.88
N SER A 79 6.22 1.94 11.09
CA SER A 79 5.07 1.34 11.79
C SER A 79 4.59 0.05 11.13
N GLY A 80 4.55 -0.01 9.80
CA GLY A 80 4.22 -1.22 9.06
C GLY A 80 5.22 -2.35 9.33
N GLN A 81 6.51 -2.04 9.49
CA GLN A 81 7.53 -3.06 9.79
C GLN A 81 7.51 -3.50 11.25
N VAL A 82 7.20 -2.59 12.17
CA VAL A 82 6.92 -2.96 13.57
C VAL A 82 5.73 -3.91 13.64
N LEU A 83 4.67 -3.65 12.89
CA LEU A 83 3.52 -4.55 12.84
C LEU A 83 3.88 -5.92 12.23
N VAL A 84 4.72 -5.96 11.19
CA VAL A 84 5.24 -7.23 10.63
C VAL A 84 5.91 -8.08 11.72
N SER A 85 6.75 -7.48 12.56
CA SER A 85 7.45 -8.21 13.62
C SER A 85 6.51 -8.78 14.69
N LYS A 86 5.37 -8.13 14.93
CA LYS A 86 4.35 -8.58 15.88
C LYS A 86 3.44 -9.67 15.30
N VAL A 87 3.15 -9.60 14.00
CA VAL A 87 2.24 -10.53 13.31
C VAL A 87 2.94 -11.83 12.89
N ALA A 88 4.22 -11.78 12.50
CA ALA A 88 4.93 -12.94 12.00
C ALA A 88 4.92 -14.16 12.95
N PRO A 89 5.11 -14.03 14.27
CA PRO A 89 4.99 -15.18 15.19
C PRO A 89 3.57 -15.77 15.25
N GLU A 90 2.53 -14.95 15.07
CA GLU A 90 1.15 -15.44 15.05
C GLU A 90 0.82 -16.18 13.74
N MET A 91 1.38 -15.72 12.61
CA MET A 91 1.31 -16.43 11.34
C MET A 91 2.05 -17.76 11.38
N GLU A 92 3.23 -17.80 12.01
CA GLU A 92 4.02 -19.03 12.17
C GLU A 92 3.24 -20.10 12.92
N LYS A 93 2.52 -19.75 13.99
CA LYS A 93 1.62 -20.66 14.73
C LYS A 93 0.51 -21.26 13.86
N ARG A 94 0.14 -20.55 12.79
CA ARG A 94 -0.86 -20.98 11.79
C ARG A 94 -0.25 -21.84 10.68
N GLY A 95 1.06 -21.98 10.65
CA GLY A 95 1.80 -22.73 9.62
C GLY A 95 2.29 -21.86 8.46
N GLY A 96 2.24 -20.54 8.59
CA GLY A 96 2.69 -19.58 7.58
C GLY A 96 1.65 -18.52 7.26
N GLY A 97 1.90 -17.75 6.20
CA GLY A 97 0.99 -16.68 5.82
C GLY A 97 1.46 -15.85 4.63
N SER A 98 0.80 -14.73 4.39
CA SER A 98 1.21 -13.78 3.35
C SER A 98 1.07 -12.33 3.84
N ILE A 99 2.12 -11.54 3.56
CA ILE A 99 2.17 -10.11 3.86
C ILE A 99 2.22 -9.34 2.54
N VAL A 100 1.36 -8.33 2.41
CA VAL A 100 1.34 -7.41 1.28
C VAL A 100 1.58 -5.99 1.76
N ASN A 101 2.71 -5.41 1.37
CA ASN A 101 3.06 -4.03 1.63
C ASN A 101 2.58 -3.13 0.50
N PHE A 102 2.18 -1.90 0.81
CA PHE A 102 1.81 -0.90 -0.19
C PHE A 102 2.98 0.06 -0.47
N SER A 103 3.61 -0.13 -1.62
CA SER A 103 4.50 0.84 -2.23
C SER A 103 3.68 1.85 -3.08
N SER A 104 4.24 2.37 -4.14
CA SER A 104 3.63 3.31 -5.08
C SER A 104 4.51 3.44 -6.32
N ILE A 105 3.94 3.95 -7.41
CA ILE A 105 4.74 4.49 -8.54
C ILE A 105 5.77 5.51 -8.06
N SER A 106 5.47 6.27 -6.98
CA SER A 106 6.40 7.24 -6.37
C SER A 106 7.66 6.60 -5.79
N GLY A 107 7.64 5.30 -5.48
CA GLY A 107 8.83 4.55 -5.08
C GLY A 107 9.71 4.11 -6.25
N LYS A 108 9.24 4.26 -7.50
CA LYS A 108 9.93 3.82 -8.72
C LYS A 108 10.39 4.97 -9.61
N VAL A 109 9.60 6.05 -9.66
CA VAL A 109 9.88 7.21 -10.52
C VAL A 109 9.73 8.50 -9.72
N ALA A 110 10.46 9.54 -10.14
CA ALA A 110 10.38 10.84 -9.51
C ALA A 110 9.04 11.52 -9.80
N GLN A 111 8.46 12.13 -8.76
CA GLN A 111 7.26 12.94 -8.86
C GLN A 111 7.44 14.26 -8.11
N PRO A 112 6.93 15.38 -8.63
CA PRO A 112 7.02 16.68 -7.95
C PRO A 112 6.37 16.62 -6.55
N GLY A 113 7.02 17.23 -5.54
CA GLY A 113 6.49 17.34 -4.19
C GLY A 113 6.31 16.01 -3.44
N ARG A 114 7.13 14.98 -3.75
CA ARG A 114 6.99 13.63 -3.20
C ARG A 114 8.31 13.09 -2.61
N MET A 115 9.11 13.90 -1.91
CA MET A 115 10.42 13.46 -1.44
C MET A 115 10.35 12.45 -0.31
N THR A 116 9.65 12.78 0.79
CA THR A 116 9.56 11.90 1.96
C THR A 116 8.73 10.66 1.62
N TYR A 117 7.64 10.86 0.89
CA TYR A 117 6.77 9.79 0.42
C TYR A 117 7.50 8.83 -0.52
N SER A 118 8.20 9.35 -1.53
CA SER A 118 8.97 8.53 -2.47
C SER A 118 10.08 7.75 -1.78
N ALA A 119 10.77 8.37 -0.81
CA ALA A 119 11.79 7.69 -0.02
C ALA A 119 11.18 6.50 0.76
N ALA A 120 10.06 6.71 1.46
CA ALA A 120 9.36 5.65 2.18
C ALA A 120 8.89 4.53 1.23
N LYS A 121 8.23 4.89 0.12
CA LYS A 121 7.68 3.90 -0.83
C LYS A 121 8.77 3.15 -1.60
N GLY A 122 9.91 3.79 -1.90
CA GLY A 122 11.11 3.11 -2.41
C GLY A 122 11.73 2.14 -1.40
N ALA A 123 11.82 2.56 -0.13
CA ALA A 123 12.29 1.70 0.95
C ALA A 123 11.40 0.47 1.13
N ILE A 124 10.06 0.58 0.99
CA ILE A 124 9.15 -0.56 1.05
C ILE A 124 9.49 -1.63 0.01
N ILE A 125 9.82 -1.25 -1.23
CA ILE A 125 10.24 -2.20 -2.26
C ILE A 125 11.52 -2.94 -1.83
N ALA A 126 12.47 -2.23 -1.22
CA ALA A 126 13.72 -2.81 -0.77
C ALA A 126 13.52 -3.75 0.42
N ILE A 127 12.78 -3.33 1.46
CA ILE A 127 12.56 -4.15 2.66
C ILE A 127 11.67 -5.35 2.38
N THR A 128 10.75 -5.29 1.41
CA THR A 128 9.91 -6.42 1.01
C THR A 128 10.77 -7.64 0.62
N ARG A 129 11.84 -7.42 -0.14
CA ARG A 129 12.79 -8.50 -0.49
C ARG A 129 13.50 -9.10 0.74
N ASN A 130 13.95 -8.23 1.65
CA ASN A 130 14.64 -8.67 2.86
C ASN A 130 13.67 -9.38 3.82
N ALA A 131 12.47 -8.87 3.99
CA ALA A 131 11.45 -9.52 4.82
C ALA A 131 11.04 -10.88 4.25
N ALA A 132 10.87 -10.99 2.93
CA ALA A 132 10.59 -12.27 2.27
C ALA A 132 11.67 -13.32 2.54
N MET A 133 12.95 -12.92 2.50
CA MET A 133 14.07 -13.81 2.80
C MET A 133 14.09 -14.20 4.29
N GLN A 134 13.89 -13.24 5.19
CA GLN A 134 13.98 -13.48 6.64
C GLN A 134 12.79 -14.27 7.19
N LEU A 135 11.59 -14.11 6.61
CA LEU A 135 10.39 -14.79 7.07
C LEU A 135 10.10 -16.11 6.33
N GLN A 136 10.94 -16.47 5.36
CA GLN A 136 10.82 -17.74 4.64
C GLN A 136 10.85 -18.97 5.58
N PRO A 137 11.71 -19.05 6.64
CA PRO A 137 11.69 -20.19 7.56
C PRO A 137 10.36 -20.37 8.30
N MET A 138 9.58 -19.30 8.47
CA MET A 138 8.21 -19.32 9.04
C MET A 138 7.13 -19.63 8.00
N ASN A 139 7.51 -19.97 6.76
CA ASN A 139 6.59 -20.19 5.64
C ASN A 139 5.71 -18.96 5.35
N ILE A 140 6.26 -17.74 5.50
CA ILE A 140 5.55 -16.48 5.24
C ILE A 140 6.09 -15.86 3.95
N ARG A 141 5.19 -15.59 3.01
CA ARG A 141 5.49 -14.84 1.79
C ARG A 141 5.33 -13.35 2.02
N VAL A 142 6.21 -12.53 1.48
CA VAL A 142 6.12 -11.07 1.58
C VAL A 142 6.28 -10.46 0.19
N ASN A 143 5.28 -9.69 -0.23
CA ASN A 143 5.27 -8.99 -1.50
C ASN A 143 4.85 -7.53 -1.30
N SER A 144 5.05 -6.71 -2.32
CA SER A 144 4.47 -5.36 -2.36
C SER A 144 3.65 -5.14 -3.62
N VAL A 145 2.72 -4.20 -3.55
CA VAL A 145 2.03 -3.64 -4.70
C VAL A 145 2.42 -2.18 -4.87
N SER A 146 2.55 -1.74 -6.11
CA SER A 146 2.83 -0.35 -6.49
C SER A 146 1.67 0.19 -7.33
N PRO A 147 0.63 0.78 -6.69
CA PRO A 147 -0.47 1.39 -7.41
C PRO A 147 -0.02 2.64 -8.19
N GLY A 148 -0.69 2.87 -9.34
CA GLY A 148 -0.66 4.15 -10.06
C GLY A 148 -1.60 5.19 -9.45
N TRP A 149 -2.22 6.03 -10.30
CA TRP A 149 -3.30 6.90 -9.84
C TRP A 149 -4.58 6.10 -9.70
N ILE A 150 -5.07 6.01 -8.46
CA ILE A 150 -6.26 5.27 -8.11
C ILE A 150 -7.37 6.24 -7.71
N TRP A 151 -8.60 5.99 -8.17
CA TRP A 151 -9.79 6.76 -7.82
C TRP A 151 -10.15 6.57 -6.35
N SER A 152 -9.34 7.12 -5.47
CA SER A 152 -9.44 7.02 -4.01
C SER A 152 -10.10 8.27 -3.41
N ASN A 153 -10.41 8.22 -2.11
CA ASN A 153 -11.01 9.35 -1.39
C ASN A 153 -10.19 10.63 -1.51
N ILE A 154 -8.85 10.54 -1.52
CA ILE A 154 -7.99 11.72 -1.71
C ILE A 154 -8.15 12.31 -3.12
N MET A 155 -8.30 11.47 -4.15
CA MET A 155 -8.56 11.96 -5.51
C MET A 155 -9.94 12.60 -5.63
N LYS A 156 -10.97 12.02 -5.01
CA LYS A 156 -12.31 12.60 -4.93
C LYS A 156 -12.26 14.00 -4.27
N MET A 157 -11.59 14.10 -3.13
CA MET A 157 -11.45 15.36 -2.39
C MET A 157 -10.73 16.44 -3.21
N VAL A 158 -9.59 16.13 -3.83
CA VAL A 158 -8.77 17.08 -4.61
C VAL A 158 -9.48 17.56 -5.89
N THR A 159 -10.38 16.74 -6.45
CA THR A 159 -11.07 17.05 -7.71
C THR A 159 -12.54 17.42 -7.53
N ASN A 160 -13.02 17.56 -6.28
CA ASN A 160 -14.45 17.73 -5.96
C ASN A 160 -15.32 16.62 -6.58
N ASP A 161 -14.87 15.37 -6.46
CA ASP A 161 -15.51 14.16 -6.98
C ASP A 161 -15.68 14.13 -8.52
N ASP A 162 -14.89 14.92 -9.24
CA ASP A 162 -14.89 14.94 -10.71
C ASP A 162 -13.92 13.88 -11.27
N ARG A 163 -14.44 12.67 -11.47
CA ARG A 163 -13.68 11.56 -12.08
C ARG A 163 -13.30 11.84 -13.54
N GLY A 164 -14.15 12.56 -14.28
CA GLY A 164 -13.86 12.92 -15.69
C GLY A 164 -12.63 13.80 -15.80
N LYS A 165 -12.51 14.80 -14.95
CA LYS A 165 -11.35 15.68 -14.83
C LYS A 165 -10.10 14.88 -14.44
N THR A 166 -10.21 14.00 -13.44
CA THR A 166 -9.09 13.17 -13.00
C THR A 166 -8.59 12.27 -14.13
N ASN A 167 -9.50 11.59 -14.83
CA ASN A 167 -9.14 10.73 -15.96
C ASN A 167 -8.52 11.51 -17.11
N GLY A 168 -9.00 12.72 -17.41
CA GLY A 168 -8.40 13.58 -18.42
C GLY A 168 -6.94 13.91 -18.15
N VAL A 169 -6.59 14.14 -16.88
CA VAL A 169 -5.20 14.38 -16.46
C VAL A 169 -4.38 13.08 -16.42
N ALA A 170 -4.99 11.99 -16.00
CA ALA A 170 -4.32 10.70 -15.85
C ALA A 170 -4.07 9.99 -17.20
N ALA A 171 -4.92 10.21 -18.19
CA ALA A 171 -4.89 9.51 -19.47
C ALA A 171 -3.52 9.52 -20.16
N PRO A 172 -2.83 10.65 -20.33
CA PRO A 172 -1.52 10.66 -20.97
C PRO A 172 -0.40 10.04 -20.14
N LEU A 173 -0.65 9.79 -18.85
CA LEU A 173 0.32 9.25 -17.90
C LEU A 173 0.21 7.74 -17.70
N HIS A 174 -0.86 7.12 -18.19
CA HIS A 174 -1.13 5.69 -18.05
C HIS A 174 -1.44 5.07 -19.42
N MET A 175 -0.80 3.96 -19.75
CA MET A 175 -1.09 3.25 -21.02
C MET A 175 -2.56 2.85 -21.15
N LEU A 176 -3.24 2.59 -20.01
CA LEU A 176 -4.67 2.28 -20.00
C LEU A 176 -5.57 3.52 -20.09
N GLY A 177 -5.02 4.74 -20.17
CA GLY A 177 -5.74 5.99 -20.44
C GLY A 177 -6.71 6.44 -19.35
N ARG A 178 -6.55 5.99 -18.10
CA ARG A 178 -7.44 6.32 -16.98
C ARG A 178 -6.77 6.11 -15.62
N THR A 179 -7.42 6.55 -14.57
CA THR A 179 -7.13 6.11 -13.21
C THR A 179 -7.59 4.67 -13.01
N GLY A 180 -6.91 3.93 -12.13
CA GLY A 180 -7.38 2.63 -11.67
C GLY A 180 -8.50 2.77 -10.63
N ASP A 181 -9.24 1.68 -10.42
CA ASP A 181 -10.22 1.56 -9.34
C ASP A 181 -9.61 0.86 -8.11
N PRO A 182 -10.07 1.17 -6.88
CA PRO A 182 -9.61 0.49 -5.67
C PRO A 182 -9.72 -1.03 -5.75
N GLU A 183 -10.77 -1.54 -6.38
CA GLU A 183 -11.01 -2.97 -6.59
C GLU A 183 -9.93 -3.64 -7.45
N GLU A 184 -9.37 -2.91 -8.42
CA GLU A 184 -8.28 -3.45 -9.26
C GLU A 184 -7.02 -3.70 -8.44
N VAL A 185 -6.74 -2.79 -7.48
CA VAL A 185 -5.64 -2.98 -6.52
C VAL A 185 -5.98 -4.08 -5.52
N GLY A 186 -7.21 -4.10 -5.01
CA GLY A 186 -7.73 -5.13 -4.11
C GLY A 186 -7.61 -6.54 -4.71
N ASN A 187 -7.94 -6.71 -5.99
CA ASN A 187 -7.79 -7.99 -6.69
C ASN A 187 -6.33 -8.47 -6.73
N ALA A 188 -5.37 -7.57 -6.94
CA ALA A 188 -3.95 -7.90 -6.90
C ALA A 188 -3.50 -8.33 -5.50
N VAL A 189 -3.99 -7.63 -4.45
CA VAL A 189 -3.72 -7.98 -3.04
C VAL A 189 -4.29 -9.37 -2.72
N VAL A 190 -5.55 -9.64 -3.06
CA VAL A 190 -6.19 -10.95 -2.85
C VAL A 190 -5.44 -12.06 -3.57
N PHE A 191 -5.00 -11.83 -4.81
CA PHE A 191 -4.17 -12.77 -5.54
C PHE A 191 -2.86 -13.07 -4.79
N LEU A 192 -2.12 -12.04 -4.34
CA LEU A 192 -0.86 -12.20 -3.62
C LEU A 192 -1.04 -12.88 -2.24
N CYS A 193 -2.18 -12.69 -1.60
CA CYS A 193 -2.52 -13.39 -0.35
C CYS A 193 -2.88 -14.87 -0.59
N SER A 194 -3.43 -15.23 -1.74
CA SER A 194 -3.96 -16.56 -2.03
C SER A 194 -2.87 -17.61 -2.34
N ASP A 195 -3.27 -18.89 -2.33
CA ASP A 195 -2.42 -20.03 -2.71
C ASP A 195 -2.03 -19.99 -4.20
N LYS A 196 -2.75 -19.23 -5.04
CA LYS A 196 -2.39 -19.01 -6.45
C LYS A 196 -1.05 -18.29 -6.61
N ALA A 197 -0.61 -17.58 -5.57
CA ALA A 197 0.68 -16.90 -5.48
C ALA A 197 1.71 -17.68 -4.63
N SER A 198 1.54 -18.98 -4.44
CA SER A 198 2.39 -19.81 -3.55
C SER A 198 3.88 -19.80 -3.90
N PHE A 199 4.24 -19.49 -5.14
CA PHE A 199 5.64 -19.38 -5.60
C PHE A 199 6.07 -17.93 -5.88
N ILE A 200 5.31 -16.95 -5.33
CA ILE A 200 5.57 -15.51 -5.49
C ILE A 200 5.90 -14.93 -4.12
N THR A 201 7.15 -14.50 -3.93
CA THR A 201 7.62 -13.80 -2.73
C THR A 201 8.77 -12.86 -3.08
N GLY A 202 8.93 -11.75 -2.34
CA GLY A 202 9.96 -10.75 -2.58
C GLY A 202 9.76 -9.87 -3.81
N THR A 203 8.58 -9.94 -4.47
CA THR A 203 8.27 -9.13 -5.66
C THR A 203 7.55 -7.84 -5.30
N ASP A 204 7.67 -6.88 -6.20
CA ASP A 204 6.83 -5.68 -6.23
C ASP A 204 5.98 -5.69 -7.51
N LEU A 205 4.68 -5.83 -7.33
CA LEU A 205 3.71 -5.91 -8.42
C LEU A 205 3.18 -4.51 -8.75
N ALA A 206 3.49 -4.02 -9.96
CA ALA A 206 2.90 -2.78 -10.45
C ALA A 206 1.41 -2.99 -10.77
N VAL A 207 0.56 -2.11 -10.20
CA VAL A 207 -0.89 -2.03 -10.47
C VAL A 207 -1.17 -0.59 -10.88
N ASP A 208 -0.59 -0.18 -12.00
CA ASP A 208 -0.40 1.22 -12.36
C ASP A 208 -0.84 1.59 -13.78
N GLY A 209 -1.58 0.70 -14.45
CA GLY A 209 -2.05 0.95 -15.81
C GLY A 209 -0.93 1.20 -16.83
N GLY A 210 0.28 0.70 -16.57
CA GLY A 210 1.45 0.87 -17.42
C GLY A 210 2.23 2.16 -17.18
N TYR A 211 1.92 2.91 -16.11
CA TYR A 211 2.60 4.19 -15.79
C TYR A 211 4.12 4.04 -15.72
N THR A 212 4.63 3.08 -14.94
CA THR A 212 6.07 2.90 -14.75
C THR A 212 6.76 2.12 -15.88
N ALA A 213 5.99 1.50 -16.76
CA ALA A 213 6.50 0.80 -17.95
C ALA A 213 6.57 1.71 -19.19
N MET A 214 5.93 2.89 -19.13
CA MET A 214 5.92 3.86 -20.22
C MET A 214 7.20 4.72 -20.18
N GLY A 215 7.81 4.94 -21.34
CA GLY A 215 8.93 5.85 -21.48
C GLY A 215 8.51 7.32 -21.39
N SER A 216 9.48 8.21 -21.31
CA SER A 216 9.27 9.67 -21.21
C SER A 216 8.55 10.27 -22.43
N GLU A 217 8.57 9.59 -23.55
CA GLU A 217 7.90 10.02 -24.80
C GLU A 217 6.37 9.86 -24.71
N GLY A 218 5.88 9.11 -23.74
CA GLY A 218 4.46 8.81 -23.58
C GLY A 218 3.96 7.84 -24.65
N MET A 219 2.69 8.01 -25.04
CA MET A 219 2.04 7.18 -26.07
C MET A 219 2.10 7.79 -27.48
N GLU A 220 2.79 8.91 -27.66
CA GLU A 220 2.91 9.58 -28.94
C GLU A 220 4.24 9.25 -29.62
N ASP A 221 4.21 9.03 -30.91
CA ASP A 221 5.44 8.93 -31.72
C ASP A 221 6.08 10.31 -31.87
N GLN A 222 7.02 10.61 -30.97
CA GLN A 222 7.71 11.90 -30.98
C GLN A 222 8.64 12.04 -32.21
N VAL A 223 9.16 10.94 -32.75
CA VAL A 223 10.02 10.95 -33.94
C VAL A 223 9.22 11.34 -35.17
N ALA A 224 7.96 10.93 -35.28
CA ALA A 224 7.09 11.35 -36.37
C ALA A 224 6.85 12.87 -36.42
N LYS A 225 7.03 13.59 -35.30
CA LYS A 225 6.94 15.06 -35.26
C LYS A 225 8.16 15.77 -35.86
N LEU A 226 9.24 15.04 -36.15
CA LEU A 226 10.46 15.58 -36.78
C LEU A 226 10.44 15.47 -38.30
N MET A 227 9.50 14.71 -38.83
CA MET A 227 9.28 14.51 -40.28
C MET A 227 8.17 15.41 -40.81
#